data_4bbb689c81e610ada2e8b01ee930fa9f
#
_entry.id   4bbb689c81e610ada2e8b01ee930fa9f
#
_cell.length_a   1.000
_cell.length_b   1.000
_cell.length_c   1.000
_cell.angle_alpha   90.00
_cell.angle_beta   90.00
_cell.angle_gamma   90.00
#
_symmetry.space_group_name_H-M   'P 1'
#
loop_
_entity.id
_entity.type
_entity.pdbx_description
1 polymer ?
#
loop_
_entity_poly.entity_id
_entity_poly.type
_entity_poly.pdbx_seq_one_letter_code
_entity_poly.pdbx_strand_id
1 'polypeptide(L)'
;MSADKKLADLGLALPSPPKPIGNYVPFRLAGNLLFLSGVGPRRADETMMTGKVGAEVSVEQAYEAAKWCGINLLVNMIAAVGTLERVDTVLKVLGMVNAVPDFIRHPEVINGCTDLFVQVLGEGGRPARSAVGMGSLPRNISVEVEAIVLVRGA
;
A
#
# COMPACT_ATOMS: atom_id res chain seq x y z
N MET A 1 -16.97 8.03 12.71
CA MET A 1 -15.56 8.47 12.87
C MET A 1 -14.98 8.59 11.49
N SER A 2 -14.32 9.71 11.17
CA SER A 2 -13.76 9.97 9.84
C SER A 2 -12.57 9.05 9.52
N ALA A 3 -12.29 8.84 8.24
CA ALA A 3 -11.16 8.03 7.79
C ALA A 3 -9.82 8.64 8.22
N ASP A 4 -9.69 9.97 8.11
CA ASP A 4 -8.49 10.68 8.58
C ASP A 4 -8.26 10.47 10.07
N LYS A 5 -9.33 10.51 10.90
CA LYS A 5 -9.23 10.25 12.32
C LYS A 5 -8.84 8.80 12.62
N LYS A 6 -9.42 7.84 11.90
CA LYS A 6 -9.05 6.41 12.06
C LYS A 6 -7.58 6.17 11.75
N LEU A 7 -7.04 6.84 10.70
CA LEU A 7 -5.62 6.76 10.38
C LEU A 7 -4.77 7.37 11.51
N ALA A 8 -5.15 8.54 12.01
CA ALA A 8 -4.44 9.20 13.12
C ALA A 8 -4.47 8.34 14.41
N ASP A 9 -5.60 7.68 14.70
CA ASP A 9 -5.78 6.84 15.90
C ASP A 9 -4.90 5.56 15.87
N LEU A 10 -4.25 5.23 14.75
CA LEU A 10 -3.24 4.17 14.71
C LEU A 10 -1.98 4.54 15.52
N GLY A 11 -1.78 5.82 15.85
CA GLY A 11 -0.66 6.31 16.63
C GLY A 11 0.70 6.14 15.95
N LEU A 12 0.71 5.94 14.63
CA LEU A 12 1.94 5.75 13.84
C LEU A 12 2.47 7.09 13.33
N ALA A 13 3.79 7.25 13.37
CA ALA A 13 4.43 8.32 12.62
C ALA A 13 4.27 8.03 11.11
N LEU A 14 3.55 8.92 10.40
CA LEU A 14 3.33 8.76 8.97
C LEU A 14 4.58 9.17 8.19
N PRO A 15 4.95 8.41 7.15
CA PRO A 15 6.02 8.83 6.25
C PRO A 15 5.59 10.08 5.47
N SER A 16 6.55 10.90 5.06
CA SER A 16 6.28 11.95 4.07
C SER A 16 5.89 11.33 2.73
N PRO A 17 5.13 12.02 1.85
CA PRO A 17 4.88 11.52 0.52
C PRO A 17 6.19 11.15 -0.19
N PRO A 18 6.31 9.94 -0.77
CA PRO A 18 7.56 9.50 -1.38
C PRO A 18 7.90 10.34 -2.60
N LYS A 19 9.18 10.68 -2.75
CA LYS A 19 9.69 11.30 -3.97
C LYS A 19 9.96 10.21 -5.00
N PRO A 20 9.46 10.35 -6.25
CA PRO A 20 9.80 9.41 -7.31
C PRO A 20 11.30 9.34 -7.56
N ILE A 21 11.83 8.14 -7.75
CA ILE A 21 13.25 7.90 -8.08
C ILE A 21 13.47 7.68 -9.57
N GLY A 22 12.49 7.99 -10.38
CA GLY A 22 12.54 7.85 -11.84
C GLY A 22 11.66 8.88 -12.52
N ASN A 23 11.50 8.75 -13.82
CA ASN A 23 10.64 9.64 -14.62
C ASN A 23 9.17 9.19 -14.54
N TYR A 24 8.56 9.31 -13.37
CA TYR A 24 7.15 9.03 -13.10
C TYR A 24 6.65 9.92 -11.95
N VAL A 25 5.35 9.86 -11.68
CA VAL A 25 4.70 10.58 -10.58
C VAL A 25 4.08 9.60 -9.58
N PRO A 26 3.91 9.98 -8.30
CA PRO A 26 3.34 9.06 -7.29
C PRO A 26 1.87 8.72 -7.54
N PHE A 27 1.15 9.57 -8.27
CA PHE A 27 -0.25 9.33 -8.64
C PHE A 27 -0.66 10.13 -9.88
N ARG A 28 -1.73 9.66 -10.53
CA ARG A 28 -2.44 10.35 -11.60
C ARG A 28 -3.94 10.32 -11.35
N LEU A 29 -4.59 11.45 -11.54
CA LEU A 29 -6.04 11.58 -11.53
C LEU A 29 -6.56 11.67 -12.95
N ALA A 30 -7.56 10.84 -13.28
CA ALA A 30 -8.27 10.83 -14.55
C ALA A 30 -9.77 10.75 -14.28
N GLY A 31 -10.49 11.89 -14.40
CA GLY A 31 -11.84 11.99 -13.88
C GLY A 31 -11.87 11.67 -12.38
N ASN A 32 -12.70 10.73 -11.97
CA ASN A 32 -12.80 10.27 -10.58
C ASN A 32 -11.87 9.09 -10.25
N LEU A 33 -11.01 8.67 -11.18
CA LEU A 33 -10.09 7.56 -10.96
C LEU A 33 -8.71 8.08 -10.58
N LEU A 34 -8.26 7.70 -9.39
CA LEU A 34 -6.93 7.97 -8.89
C LEU A 34 -6.06 6.72 -9.05
N PHE A 35 -5.05 6.82 -9.89
CA PHE A 35 -4.04 5.79 -10.13
C PHE A 35 -2.84 6.06 -9.24
N LEU A 36 -2.48 5.12 -8.38
CA LEU A 36 -1.36 5.22 -7.46
C LEU A 36 -0.21 4.34 -7.95
N SER A 37 0.98 4.92 -8.05
CA SER A 37 2.20 4.17 -8.37
C SER A 37 2.52 3.17 -7.25
N GLY A 38 3.26 2.11 -7.60
CA GLY A 38 3.75 1.12 -6.66
C GLY A 38 4.62 1.74 -5.57
N VAL A 39 4.38 1.34 -4.32
CA VAL A 39 5.13 1.79 -3.14
C VAL A 39 5.68 0.60 -2.37
N GLY A 40 6.89 0.77 -1.83
CA GLY A 40 7.50 -0.17 -0.89
C GLY A 40 7.09 0.09 0.56
N PRO A 41 7.56 -0.75 1.51
CA PRO A 41 7.22 -0.71 2.92
C PRO A 41 8.02 0.36 3.69
N ARG A 42 8.02 1.62 3.23
CA ARG A 42 8.80 2.71 3.81
C ARG A 42 8.14 3.22 5.09
N ARG A 43 8.93 3.30 6.14
CA ARG A 43 8.55 3.89 7.44
C ARG A 43 8.89 5.38 7.49
N ALA A 44 8.47 6.05 8.57
CA ALA A 44 8.75 7.48 8.78
C ALA A 44 10.25 7.79 8.93
N ASP A 45 11.04 6.85 9.43
CA ASP A 45 12.50 6.94 9.55
C ASP A 45 13.26 6.56 8.27
N GLU A 46 12.55 6.45 7.13
CA GLU A 46 13.05 6.06 5.81
C GLU A 46 13.51 4.60 5.70
N THR A 47 13.45 3.79 6.74
CA THR A 47 13.78 2.36 6.66
C THR A 47 12.74 1.59 5.87
N MET A 48 13.17 0.54 5.20
CA MET A 48 12.31 -0.39 4.46
C MET A 48 12.70 -1.83 4.78
N MET A 49 11.71 -2.70 4.87
CA MET A 49 11.96 -4.13 4.99
C MET A 49 12.42 -4.68 3.64
N THR A 50 13.55 -5.37 3.64
CA THR A 50 14.16 -5.99 2.45
C THR A 50 14.36 -7.48 2.66
N GLY A 51 14.51 -8.22 1.57
CA GLY A 51 14.76 -9.67 1.59
C GLY A 51 13.62 -10.48 1.01
N LYS A 52 13.88 -11.76 0.80
CA LYS A 52 12.96 -12.75 0.24
C LYS A 52 12.02 -13.29 1.32
N VAL A 53 10.73 -13.18 1.05
CA VAL A 53 9.70 -13.82 1.88
C VAL A 53 9.76 -15.34 1.66
N GLY A 54 9.80 -16.06 2.77
CA GLY A 54 10.03 -17.50 2.78
C GLY A 54 11.50 -17.90 2.97
N ALA A 55 12.41 -16.93 2.98
CA ALA A 55 13.82 -17.10 3.35
C ALA A 55 14.16 -16.16 4.52
N GLU A 56 14.69 -14.93 4.23
CA GLU A 56 15.09 -13.99 5.27
C GLU A 56 13.90 -13.32 5.98
N VAL A 57 12.75 -13.24 5.31
CA VAL A 57 11.54 -12.55 5.79
C VAL A 57 10.43 -13.54 6.02
N SER A 58 9.86 -13.56 7.25
CA SER A 58 8.70 -14.38 7.58
C SER A 58 7.41 -13.81 6.98
N VAL A 59 6.33 -14.61 6.98
CA VAL A 59 5.00 -14.16 6.54
C VAL A 59 4.50 -13.01 7.41
N GLU A 60 4.69 -13.09 8.72
CA GLU A 60 4.27 -12.09 9.69
C GLU A 60 5.03 -10.77 9.47
N GLN A 61 6.33 -10.83 9.23
CA GLN A 61 7.13 -9.66 8.88
C GLN A 61 6.69 -9.06 7.54
N ALA A 62 6.42 -9.91 6.54
CA ALA A 62 5.93 -9.46 5.24
C ALA A 62 4.52 -8.84 5.31
N TYR A 63 3.63 -9.36 6.18
CA TYR A 63 2.34 -8.75 6.49
C TYR A 63 2.52 -7.31 7.02
N GLU A 64 3.42 -7.11 7.97
CA GLU A 64 3.75 -5.76 8.47
C GLU A 64 4.35 -4.87 7.38
N ALA A 65 5.19 -5.43 6.49
CA ALA A 65 5.68 -4.70 5.33
C ALA A 65 4.54 -4.27 4.40
N ALA A 66 3.59 -5.17 4.09
CA ALA A 66 2.41 -4.84 3.29
C ALA A 66 1.54 -3.75 3.94
N LYS A 67 1.41 -3.76 5.28
CA LYS A 67 0.74 -2.69 6.03
C LYS A 67 1.42 -1.34 5.83
N TRP A 68 2.75 -1.28 5.85
CA TRP A 68 3.50 -0.06 5.57
C TRP A 68 3.35 0.41 4.12
N CYS A 69 3.26 -0.52 3.15
CA CYS A 69 2.86 -0.16 1.79
C CYS A 69 1.48 0.51 1.77
N GLY A 70 0.50 -0.06 2.49
CA GLY A 70 -0.84 0.52 2.64
C GLY A 70 -0.82 1.92 3.25
N ILE A 71 -0.01 2.16 4.29
CA ILE A 71 0.17 3.49 4.89
C ILE A 71 0.72 4.48 3.86
N ASN A 72 1.74 4.10 3.08
CA ASN A 72 2.29 4.95 2.02
C ASN A 72 1.25 5.26 0.93
N LEU A 73 0.39 4.30 0.57
CA LEU A 73 -0.71 4.55 -0.37
C LEU A 73 -1.75 5.52 0.21
N LEU A 74 -2.13 5.39 1.48
CA LEU A 74 -3.04 6.34 2.15
C LEU A 74 -2.44 7.76 2.19
N VAL A 75 -1.15 7.88 2.47
CA VAL A 75 -0.43 9.17 2.43
C VAL A 75 -0.48 9.77 1.01
N ASN A 76 -0.29 8.95 -0.04
CA ASN A 76 -0.40 9.40 -1.42
C ASN A 76 -1.84 9.79 -1.80
N MET A 77 -2.86 9.09 -1.29
CA MET A 77 -4.26 9.48 -1.45
C MET A 77 -4.52 10.87 -0.84
N ILE A 78 -4.06 11.12 0.39
CA ILE A 78 -4.15 12.44 1.04
C ILE A 78 -3.44 13.50 0.21
N ALA A 79 -2.22 13.23 -0.27
CA ALA A 79 -1.48 14.16 -1.10
C ALA A 79 -2.20 14.49 -2.42
N ALA A 80 -2.94 13.51 -2.98
CA ALA A 80 -3.67 13.68 -4.22
C ALA A 80 -4.99 14.47 -4.06
N VAL A 81 -5.76 14.19 -3.00
CA VAL A 81 -7.13 14.71 -2.86
C VAL A 81 -7.40 15.48 -1.57
N GLY A 82 -6.40 15.64 -0.71
CA GLY A 82 -6.43 16.47 0.49
C GLY A 82 -6.92 15.78 1.76
N THR A 83 -7.81 14.80 1.66
CA THR A 83 -8.40 14.06 2.79
C THR A 83 -8.87 12.68 2.35
N LEU A 84 -8.81 11.70 3.23
CA LEU A 84 -9.34 10.35 2.97
C LEU A 84 -10.87 10.31 2.88
N GLU A 85 -11.57 11.35 3.37
CA GLU A 85 -13.05 11.46 3.23
C GLU A 85 -13.47 11.56 1.74
N ARG A 86 -12.56 11.96 0.85
CA ARG A 86 -12.80 11.97 -0.59
C ARG A 86 -12.54 10.62 -1.28
N VAL A 87 -11.98 9.66 -0.58
CA VAL A 87 -11.84 8.29 -1.06
C VAL A 87 -13.21 7.61 -0.95
N ASP A 88 -13.75 7.18 -2.08
CA ASP A 88 -15.01 6.44 -2.12
C ASP A 88 -14.76 4.93 -1.98
N THR A 89 -13.95 4.39 -2.87
CA THR A 89 -13.67 2.95 -2.90
C THR A 89 -12.28 2.67 -3.46
N VAL A 90 -11.53 1.79 -2.82
CA VAL A 90 -10.33 1.20 -3.42
C VAL A 90 -10.78 0.13 -4.40
N LEU A 91 -10.68 0.43 -5.70
CA LEU A 91 -11.22 -0.42 -6.75
C LEU A 91 -10.35 -1.64 -7.03
N LYS A 92 -9.04 -1.45 -7.08
CA LYS A 92 -8.07 -2.49 -7.41
C LYS A 92 -6.81 -2.33 -6.59
N VAL A 93 -6.28 -3.46 -6.12
CA VAL A 93 -4.95 -3.58 -5.53
C VAL A 93 -4.18 -4.67 -6.28
N LEU A 94 -2.96 -4.36 -6.69
CA LEU A 94 -1.95 -5.33 -7.07
C LEU A 94 -0.89 -5.37 -5.97
N GLY A 95 -0.84 -6.48 -5.24
CA GLY A 95 0.17 -6.76 -4.23
C GLY A 95 1.23 -7.69 -4.77
N MET A 96 2.48 -7.29 -4.68
CA MET A 96 3.66 -7.98 -5.22
C MET A 96 4.57 -8.37 -4.06
N VAL A 97 4.87 -9.65 -3.95
CA VAL A 97 5.71 -10.21 -2.87
C VAL A 97 7.03 -10.69 -3.46
N ASN A 98 8.14 -10.16 -2.97
CA ASN A 98 9.48 -10.65 -3.29
C ASN A 98 9.69 -11.98 -2.55
N ALA A 99 9.32 -13.09 -3.18
CA ALA A 99 9.22 -14.38 -2.52
C ALA A 99 10.14 -15.44 -3.15
N VAL A 100 10.46 -16.47 -2.37
CA VAL A 100 11.11 -17.67 -2.90
C VAL A 100 10.18 -18.39 -3.90
N PRO A 101 10.72 -19.18 -4.87
CA PRO A 101 9.91 -19.75 -5.96
C PRO A 101 8.76 -20.67 -5.51
N ASP A 102 8.88 -21.32 -4.38
CA ASP A 102 7.90 -22.26 -3.81
C ASP A 102 6.97 -21.60 -2.77
N PHE A 103 7.05 -20.30 -2.58
CA PHE A 103 6.17 -19.55 -1.66
C PHE A 103 4.73 -19.51 -2.21
N ILE A 104 3.75 -19.81 -1.36
CA ILE A 104 2.33 -19.91 -1.76
C ILE A 104 1.38 -19.03 -0.93
N ARG A 105 1.87 -18.30 0.08
CA ARG A 105 1.04 -17.55 1.04
C ARG A 105 0.96 -16.04 0.72
N HIS A 106 1.02 -15.67 -0.57
CA HIS A 106 0.96 -14.27 -1.02
C HIS A 106 -0.29 -13.53 -0.53
N PRO A 107 -1.52 -14.13 -0.55
CA PRO A 107 -2.71 -13.45 -0.04
C PRO A 107 -2.59 -13.06 1.43
N GLU A 108 -2.00 -13.90 2.27
CA GLU A 108 -1.80 -13.62 3.70
C GLU A 108 -0.87 -12.42 3.90
N VAL A 109 0.20 -12.31 3.11
CA VAL A 109 1.11 -11.16 3.15
C VAL A 109 0.36 -9.88 2.77
N ILE A 110 -0.35 -9.87 1.65
CA ILE A 110 -1.01 -8.66 1.15
C ILE A 110 -2.23 -8.27 1.99
N ASN A 111 -2.78 -9.17 2.80
CA ASN A 111 -3.77 -8.82 3.81
C ASN A 111 -3.30 -7.67 4.71
N GLY A 112 -2.00 -7.55 5.01
CA GLY A 112 -1.49 -6.42 5.81
C GLY A 112 -1.90 -5.05 5.24
N CYS A 113 -1.87 -4.89 3.92
CA CYS A 113 -2.33 -3.68 3.25
C CYS A 113 -3.86 -3.56 3.24
N THR A 114 -4.56 -4.62 2.84
CA THR A 114 -6.01 -4.55 2.65
C THR A 114 -6.78 -4.53 3.97
N ASP A 115 -6.30 -5.18 5.03
CA ASP A 115 -6.87 -5.08 6.38
C ASP A 115 -6.75 -3.64 6.92
N LEU A 116 -5.61 -2.99 6.68
CA LEU A 116 -5.44 -1.57 7.00
C LEU A 116 -6.46 -0.70 6.25
N PHE A 117 -6.65 -0.94 4.95
CA PHE A 117 -7.64 -0.18 4.17
C PHE A 117 -9.05 -0.35 4.72
N VAL A 118 -9.45 -1.57 5.07
CA VAL A 118 -10.76 -1.82 5.71
C VAL A 118 -10.85 -1.14 7.07
N GLN A 119 -9.80 -1.18 7.88
CA GLN A 119 -9.76 -0.52 9.18
C GLN A 119 -9.97 1.00 9.06
N VAL A 120 -9.33 1.64 8.08
CA VAL A 120 -9.35 3.09 7.89
C VAL A 120 -10.57 3.55 7.08
N LEU A 121 -10.84 2.91 5.95
CA LEU A 121 -11.86 3.33 4.97
C LEU A 121 -13.19 2.60 5.11
N GLY A 122 -13.27 1.60 5.98
CA GLY A 122 -14.48 0.77 6.10
C GLY A 122 -14.69 -0.12 4.88
N GLU A 123 -15.93 -0.31 4.46
CA GLU A 123 -16.26 -1.17 3.31
C GLU A 123 -15.65 -0.67 1.99
N GLY A 124 -15.49 0.64 1.82
CA GLY A 124 -14.78 1.22 0.68
C GLY A 124 -13.30 0.84 0.60
N GLY A 125 -12.72 0.35 1.69
CA GLY A 125 -11.36 -0.17 1.73
C GLY A 125 -11.19 -1.60 1.23
N ARG A 126 -12.26 -2.31 0.85
CA ARG A 126 -12.24 -3.70 0.39
C ARG A 126 -12.11 -3.78 -1.14
N PRO A 127 -10.92 -4.01 -1.72
CA PRO A 127 -10.69 -3.95 -3.15
C PRO A 127 -10.95 -5.27 -3.86
N ALA A 128 -11.11 -5.21 -5.19
CA ALA A 128 -10.71 -6.32 -6.06
C ALA A 128 -9.18 -6.44 -6.04
N ARG A 129 -8.62 -7.65 -5.88
CA ARG A 129 -7.19 -7.80 -5.57
C ARG A 129 -6.53 -8.95 -6.32
N SER A 130 -5.27 -8.71 -6.73
CA SER A 130 -4.32 -9.78 -7.04
C SER A 130 -3.15 -9.73 -6.06
N ALA A 131 -2.72 -10.87 -5.55
CA ALA A 131 -1.57 -11.03 -4.68
C ALA A 131 -0.65 -12.09 -5.29
N VAL A 132 0.51 -11.67 -5.76
CA VAL A 132 1.41 -12.48 -6.61
C VAL A 132 2.84 -12.42 -6.14
N GLY A 133 3.64 -13.43 -6.50
CA GLY A 133 5.07 -13.47 -6.26
C GLY A 133 5.84 -12.84 -7.40
N MET A 134 6.92 -12.16 -7.06
CA MET A 134 7.88 -11.57 -7.99
C MET A 134 9.25 -12.22 -7.83
N GLY A 135 9.95 -12.44 -8.95
CA GLY A 135 11.32 -12.94 -8.94
C GLY A 135 12.29 -11.97 -8.28
N SER A 136 12.02 -10.67 -8.36
CA SER A 136 12.74 -9.61 -7.65
C SER A 136 11.86 -8.36 -7.53
N LEU A 137 12.17 -7.50 -6.58
CA LEU A 137 11.60 -6.16 -6.46
C LEU A 137 12.74 -5.11 -6.34
N PRO A 138 12.49 -3.85 -6.74
CA PRO A 138 13.51 -2.80 -6.67
C PRO A 138 14.10 -2.69 -5.26
N ARG A 139 15.41 -2.46 -5.16
CA ARG A 139 16.14 -2.36 -3.87
C ARG A 139 15.95 -3.56 -2.94
N ASN A 140 15.57 -4.72 -3.50
CA ASN A 140 15.29 -5.93 -2.73
C ASN A 140 14.21 -5.76 -1.65
N ILE A 141 13.27 -4.81 -1.82
CA ILE A 141 12.15 -4.67 -0.89
C ILE A 141 11.33 -5.97 -0.85
N SER A 142 10.77 -6.28 0.30
CA SER A 142 10.03 -7.54 0.50
C SER A 142 8.63 -7.53 -0.12
N VAL A 143 8.00 -6.37 -0.17
CA VAL A 143 6.63 -6.17 -0.69
C VAL A 143 6.54 -4.85 -1.44
N GLU A 144 5.75 -4.83 -2.51
CA GLU A 144 5.34 -3.62 -3.22
C GLU A 144 3.85 -3.69 -3.50
N VAL A 145 3.14 -2.57 -3.38
CA VAL A 145 1.69 -2.51 -3.63
C VAL A 145 1.36 -1.27 -4.44
N GLU A 146 0.50 -1.45 -5.46
CA GLU A 146 -0.15 -0.36 -6.19
C GLU A 146 -1.66 -0.44 -6.09
N ALA A 147 -2.36 0.66 -6.36
CA ALA A 147 -3.82 0.69 -6.27
C ALA A 147 -4.45 1.64 -7.28
N ILE A 148 -5.71 1.36 -7.61
CA ILE A 148 -6.63 2.25 -8.32
C ILE A 148 -7.80 2.55 -7.39
N VAL A 149 -8.14 3.84 -7.26
CA VAL A 149 -9.10 4.32 -6.27
C VAL A 149 -10.15 5.20 -6.94
N LEU A 150 -11.41 5.02 -6.56
CA LEU A 150 -12.49 5.94 -6.91
C LEU A 150 -12.54 7.06 -5.87
N VAL A 151 -12.56 8.31 -6.32
CA VAL A 151 -12.63 9.49 -5.46
C VAL A 151 -13.88 10.32 -5.74
N ARG A 152 -14.35 11.08 -4.74
CA ARG A 152 -15.52 11.95 -4.83
C ARG A 152 -15.09 13.37 -5.19
N GLY A 153 -15.87 14.05 -6.02
CA GLY A 153 -15.72 15.47 -6.29
C GLY A 153 -14.38 15.85 -6.93
N ALA A 154 -13.95 15.04 -7.90
CA ALA A 154 -12.81 15.39 -8.77
C ALA A 154 -13.26 16.25 -9.93
#